data_d0fbcf3c791a98b7121d0b86d2c304f9
#
_entry.id   d0fbcf3c791a98b7121d0b86d2c304f9
#
_cell.length_a   1.000
_cell.length_b   1.000
_cell.length_c   1.000
_cell.angle_alpha   90.00
_cell.angle_beta   90.00
_cell.angle_gamma   90.00
#
_symmetry.space_group_name_H-M   'P 1'
#
loop_
_entity.id
_entity.type
_entity.pdbx_description
1 polymer ?
#
loop_
_entity_poly.entity_id
_entity_poly.type
_entity_poly.pdbx_seq_one_letter_code
_entity_poly.pdbx_strand_id
1 'polypeptide(L)'
;LSEGRGTIQDLTADEESLYLFHDTGEIVCYDVKNGKQQYDIAAYPRTEQEKFQNTSLILRGKNGFYQLRNGSKGGFFHFDLHKRAWEKLMETEYTLNTLMISADEKAYISCIRGFWIIDPEKRTRHYMPTLRTRKGNVLATEISTIFQDRQGALWLGTFNRGLLYYHPALYKHIHIDKKDF
;
A
#
# COMPACT_ATOMS: atom_id res chain seq x y z
N LEU A 1 -23.74 -14.53 -12.18
CA LEU A 1 -22.53 -13.77 -12.51
C LEU A 1 -22.97 -12.74 -13.55
N SER A 2 -22.96 -11.45 -13.21
CA SER A 2 -23.41 -10.39 -14.09
C SER A 2 -22.49 -10.28 -15.31
N GLU A 3 -23.01 -10.45 -16.51
CA GLU A 3 -22.32 -10.15 -17.75
C GLU A 3 -21.89 -8.68 -17.73
N GLY A 4 -20.59 -8.42 -17.90
CA GLY A 4 -20.00 -7.09 -18.04
C GLY A 4 -19.18 -6.56 -16.86
N ARG A 5 -19.08 -7.29 -15.76
CA ARG A 5 -18.13 -6.96 -14.67
C ARG A 5 -16.73 -7.44 -15.03
N GLY A 6 -15.71 -6.67 -14.63
CA GLY A 6 -14.32 -7.06 -14.78
C GLY A 6 -13.94 -8.32 -14.00
N THR A 7 -12.70 -8.75 -14.14
CA THR A 7 -12.17 -9.89 -13.41
C THR A 7 -12.02 -9.57 -11.93
N ILE A 8 -12.42 -10.49 -11.05
CA ILE A 8 -12.16 -10.37 -9.61
C ILE A 8 -10.65 -10.49 -9.40
N GLN A 9 -10.03 -9.45 -8.86
CA GLN A 9 -8.60 -9.40 -8.57
C GLN A 9 -8.28 -9.75 -7.13
N ASP A 10 -9.18 -9.38 -6.21
CA ASP A 10 -8.98 -9.60 -4.79
C ASP A 10 -10.32 -9.68 -4.06
N LEU A 11 -10.30 -10.28 -2.90
CA LEU A 11 -11.44 -10.35 -2.01
C LEU A 11 -11.00 -10.21 -0.55
N THR A 12 -11.84 -9.59 0.26
CA THR A 12 -11.64 -9.52 1.71
C THR A 12 -12.98 -9.54 2.41
N ALA A 13 -13.00 -10.03 3.63
CA ALA A 13 -14.21 -10.11 4.43
C ALA A 13 -13.96 -9.62 5.86
N ASP A 14 -15.00 -9.15 6.49
CA ASP A 14 -15.12 -9.01 7.94
C ASP A 14 -16.30 -9.87 8.44
N GLU A 15 -16.72 -9.67 9.69
CA GLU A 15 -17.79 -10.48 10.29
C GLU A 15 -19.15 -10.31 9.61
N GLU A 16 -19.38 -9.21 8.91
CA GLU A 16 -20.67 -8.84 8.32
C GLU A 16 -20.66 -8.79 6.80
N SER A 17 -19.51 -8.47 6.20
CA SER A 17 -19.42 -8.11 4.78
C SER A 17 -18.29 -8.82 4.05
N LEU A 18 -18.58 -9.24 2.82
CA LEU A 18 -17.60 -9.73 1.84
C LEU A 18 -17.47 -8.70 0.73
N TYR A 19 -16.26 -8.28 0.46
CA TYR A 19 -15.92 -7.31 -0.58
C TYR A 19 -15.17 -8.00 -1.72
N LEU A 20 -15.69 -7.86 -2.93
CA LEU A 20 -15.04 -8.31 -4.16
C LEU A 20 -14.51 -7.09 -4.91
N PHE A 21 -13.23 -7.10 -5.24
CA PHE A 21 -12.55 -6.04 -5.96
C PHE A 21 -12.27 -6.48 -7.39
N HIS A 22 -12.77 -5.72 -8.35
CA HIS A 22 -12.58 -5.99 -9.77
C HIS A 22 -11.45 -5.17 -10.37
N ASP A 23 -10.83 -5.66 -11.43
CA ASP A 23 -9.76 -4.98 -12.17
C ASP A 23 -10.21 -3.65 -12.79
N THR A 24 -11.50 -3.51 -13.02
CA THR A 24 -12.15 -2.27 -13.46
C THR A 24 -12.25 -1.20 -12.37
N GLY A 25 -11.97 -1.55 -11.12
CA GLY A 25 -12.17 -0.68 -9.95
C GLY A 25 -13.55 -0.79 -9.31
N GLU A 26 -14.41 -1.63 -9.87
CA GLU A 26 -15.70 -1.95 -9.28
C GLU A 26 -15.50 -2.70 -7.96
N ILE A 27 -16.30 -2.37 -6.96
CA ILE A 27 -16.36 -3.08 -5.68
C ILE A 27 -17.77 -3.57 -5.47
N VAL A 28 -17.92 -4.84 -5.16
CA VAL A 28 -19.22 -5.41 -4.80
C VAL A 28 -19.19 -5.89 -3.37
N CYS A 29 -20.14 -5.43 -2.57
CA CYS A 29 -20.27 -5.81 -1.18
C CYS A 29 -21.46 -6.75 -0.99
N TYR A 30 -21.21 -7.86 -0.34
CA TYR A 30 -22.23 -8.87 0.04
C TYR A 30 -22.33 -8.99 1.55
N ASP A 31 -23.52 -9.25 2.04
CA ASP A 31 -23.77 -9.67 3.41
C ASP A 31 -23.31 -11.13 3.58
N VAL A 32 -22.43 -11.38 4.54
CA VAL A 32 -21.85 -12.72 4.78
C VAL A 32 -22.92 -13.72 5.27
N LYS A 33 -23.94 -13.26 6.02
CA LYS A 33 -24.92 -14.13 6.65
C LYS A 33 -25.95 -14.67 5.67
N ASN A 34 -26.34 -13.87 4.68
CA ASN A 34 -27.42 -14.23 3.77
C ASN A 34 -27.01 -14.26 2.28
N GLY A 35 -25.79 -13.89 1.98
CA GLY A 35 -25.22 -13.87 0.61
C GLY A 35 -25.84 -12.81 -0.30
N LYS A 36 -26.63 -11.86 0.22
CA LYS A 36 -27.25 -10.82 -0.60
C LYS A 36 -26.29 -9.68 -0.86
N GLN A 37 -26.30 -9.17 -2.08
CA GLN A 37 -25.60 -7.96 -2.41
C GLN A 37 -26.18 -6.78 -1.63
N GLN A 38 -25.32 -6.06 -0.91
CA GLN A 38 -25.71 -4.88 -0.15
C GLN A 38 -25.59 -3.61 -1.01
N TYR A 39 -24.47 -3.47 -1.73
CA TYR A 39 -24.21 -2.36 -2.65
C TYR A 39 -23.10 -2.72 -3.64
N ASP A 40 -22.94 -1.89 -4.64
CA ASP A 40 -21.80 -1.88 -5.53
C ASP A 40 -21.30 -0.46 -5.76
N ILE A 41 -20.03 -0.35 -6.11
CA ILE A 41 -19.37 0.88 -6.47
C ILE A 41 -18.99 0.77 -7.94
N ALA A 42 -19.33 1.78 -8.71
CA ALA A 42 -19.07 1.81 -10.14
C ALA A 42 -17.57 1.68 -10.45
N ALA A 43 -17.28 1.03 -11.56
CA ALA A 43 -15.95 0.96 -12.14
C ALA A 43 -15.37 2.38 -12.37
N TYR A 44 -14.03 2.45 -12.44
CA TYR A 44 -13.38 3.69 -12.85
C TYR A 44 -13.83 4.12 -14.25
N PRO A 45 -13.73 5.42 -14.55
CA PRO A 45 -13.87 5.88 -15.92
C PRO A 45 -12.96 5.07 -16.86
N ARG A 46 -13.45 4.64 -17.99
CA ARG A 46 -12.71 3.79 -18.94
C ARG A 46 -11.35 4.36 -19.33
N THR A 47 -11.26 5.69 -19.42
CA THR A 47 -10.01 6.42 -19.66
C THR A 47 -8.96 6.27 -18.54
N GLU A 48 -9.36 5.86 -17.33
CA GLU A 48 -8.46 5.56 -16.22
C GLU A 48 -8.11 4.09 -16.17
N GLN A 49 -9.07 3.19 -16.47
CA GLN A 49 -8.83 1.74 -16.46
C GLN A 49 -7.67 1.34 -17.38
N GLU A 50 -7.61 1.94 -18.57
CA GLU A 50 -6.57 1.68 -19.57
C GLU A 50 -5.17 2.13 -19.11
N LYS A 51 -5.09 2.96 -18.09
CA LYS A 51 -3.83 3.51 -17.55
C LYS A 51 -3.26 2.67 -16.40
N PHE A 52 -4.07 1.79 -15.82
CA PHE A 52 -3.61 0.91 -14.75
C PHE A 52 -3.08 -0.40 -15.33
N GLN A 53 -1.88 -0.76 -14.94
CA GLN A 53 -1.30 -2.06 -15.20
C GLN A 53 -1.64 -3.02 -14.05
N ASN A 54 -1.72 -4.29 -14.37
CA ASN A 54 -2.24 -5.39 -13.54
C ASN A 54 -1.52 -5.62 -12.22
N THR A 55 -1.49 -4.67 -11.31
CA THR A 55 -1.02 -4.99 -9.97
C THR A 55 -1.87 -4.23 -8.97
N SER A 56 -2.83 -4.89 -8.41
CA SER A 56 -3.54 -4.36 -7.28
C SER A 56 -3.24 -5.23 -6.06
N LEU A 57 -2.58 -4.65 -5.10
CA LEU A 57 -2.47 -5.19 -3.76
C LEU A 57 -3.46 -4.42 -2.91
N ILE A 58 -4.40 -5.14 -2.28
CA ILE A 58 -5.43 -4.55 -1.45
C ILE A 58 -5.23 -4.99 -0.01
N LEU A 59 -5.17 -4.02 0.90
CA LEU A 59 -5.08 -4.28 2.34
C LEU A 59 -6.18 -3.56 3.10
N ARG A 60 -6.71 -4.22 4.11
CA ARG A 60 -7.65 -3.62 5.06
C ARG A 60 -6.92 -2.61 5.95
N GLY A 61 -7.46 -1.40 6.05
CA GLY A 61 -7.13 -0.40 7.05
C GLY A 61 -8.30 -0.19 8.02
N LYS A 62 -8.14 0.69 8.98
CA LYS A 62 -9.14 0.97 10.01
C LYS A 62 -10.48 1.45 9.44
N ASN A 63 -10.44 2.35 8.48
CA ASN A 63 -11.62 3.02 7.93
C ASN A 63 -11.92 2.63 6.48
N GLY A 64 -11.30 1.56 5.96
CA GLY A 64 -11.50 1.19 4.57
C GLY A 64 -10.42 0.26 4.04
N PHE A 65 -10.13 0.41 2.75
CA PHE A 65 -9.15 -0.41 2.05
C PHE A 65 -8.11 0.47 1.38
N TYR A 66 -6.88 0.01 1.41
CA TYR A 66 -5.78 0.62 0.70
C TYR A 66 -5.41 -0.23 -0.51
N GLN A 67 -5.12 0.40 -1.63
CA GLN A 67 -4.78 -0.26 -2.87
C GLN A 67 -3.59 0.38 -3.56
N LEU A 68 -2.67 -0.45 -4.06
CA LEU A 68 -1.65 -0.04 -5.02
C LEU A 68 -2.12 -0.31 -6.44
N ARG A 69 -1.81 0.63 -7.34
CA ARG A 69 -2.01 0.49 -8.78
C ARG A 69 -0.78 0.96 -9.50
N ASN A 70 -0.29 0.16 -10.42
CA ASN A 70 0.80 0.54 -11.31
C ASN A 70 0.26 1.09 -12.62
N GLY A 71 1.08 1.83 -13.36
CA GLY A 71 0.72 2.41 -14.66
C GLY A 71 0.87 3.93 -14.67
N SER A 72 0.55 4.56 -15.80
CA SER A 72 0.77 5.99 -16.03
C SER A 72 -0.01 6.93 -15.12
N LYS A 73 -1.05 6.44 -14.46
CA LYS A 73 -1.84 7.13 -13.43
C LYS A 73 -1.90 6.33 -12.14
N GLY A 74 -0.92 5.43 -11.98
CA GLY A 74 -0.79 4.59 -10.80
C GLY A 74 -0.46 5.35 -9.53
N GLY A 75 -0.44 4.63 -8.42
CA GLY A 75 -0.14 5.19 -7.13
C GLY A 75 -0.80 4.45 -5.97
N PHE A 76 -1.06 5.17 -4.91
CA PHE A 76 -1.66 4.69 -3.69
C PHE A 76 -3.05 5.28 -3.49
N PHE A 77 -4.02 4.42 -3.28
CA PHE A 77 -5.44 4.75 -3.20
C PHE A 77 -6.02 4.27 -1.88
N HIS A 78 -7.01 5.01 -1.38
CA HIS A 78 -7.82 4.65 -0.23
C HIS A 78 -9.29 4.58 -0.64
N PHE A 79 -9.96 3.49 -0.32
CA PHE A 79 -11.40 3.36 -0.39
C PHE A 79 -12.00 3.63 0.98
N ASP A 80 -12.70 4.74 1.12
CA ASP A 80 -13.39 5.11 2.37
C ASP A 80 -14.75 4.38 2.44
N LEU A 81 -14.92 3.54 3.44
CA LEU A 81 -16.15 2.75 3.62
C LEU A 81 -17.38 3.61 3.94
N HIS A 82 -17.21 4.76 4.60
CA HIS A 82 -18.32 5.64 4.92
C HIS A 82 -18.80 6.43 3.71
N LYS A 83 -17.84 6.95 2.93
CA LYS A 83 -18.13 7.71 1.71
C LYS A 83 -18.43 6.80 0.52
N ARG A 84 -18.05 5.53 0.61
CA ARG A 84 -18.12 4.54 -0.49
C ARG A 84 -17.45 5.06 -1.76
N ALA A 85 -16.26 5.63 -1.61
CA ALA A 85 -15.55 6.28 -2.70
C ALA A 85 -14.03 6.06 -2.59
N TRP A 86 -13.38 5.97 -3.75
CA TRP A 86 -11.94 5.96 -3.86
C TRP A 86 -11.37 7.38 -3.77
N GLU A 87 -10.29 7.51 -3.03
CA GLU A 87 -9.45 8.69 -2.97
C GLU A 87 -8.01 8.32 -3.36
N LYS A 88 -7.39 9.11 -4.25
CA LYS A 88 -5.98 8.96 -4.58
C LYS A 88 -5.15 9.71 -3.55
N LEU A 89 -4.36 9.00 -2.75
CA LEU A 89 -3.47 9.58 -1.74
C LEU A 89 -2.09 9.95 -2.32
N MET A 90 -1.62 9.21 -3.33
CA MET A 90 -0.35 9.47 -4.01
C MET A 90 -0.46 9.04 -5.47
N GLU A 91 0.10 9.82 -6.38
CA GLU A 91 0.35 9.44 -7.76
C GLU A 91 1.86 9.26 -7.97
N THR A 92 2.27 8.21 -8.69
CA THR A 92 3.66 7.96 -9.05
C THR A 92 3.73 7.10 -10.30
N GLU A 93 4.76 7.35 -11.11
CA GLU A 93 5.09 6.51 -12.28
C GLU A 93 6.06 5.37 -11.90
N TYR A 94 6.57 5.36 -10.66
CA TYR A 94 7.40 4.26 -10.19
C TYR A 94 6.56 3.00 -10.02
N THR A 95 7.09 1.88 -10.49
CA THR A 95 6.52 0.57 -10.18
C THR A 95 6.56 0.32 -8.68
N LEU A 96 5.38 0.08 -8.12
CA LEU A 96 5.18 -0.21 -6.71
C LEU A 96 5.15 -1.73 -6.53
N ASN A 97 5.94 -2.24 -5.58
CA ASN A 97 6.14 -3.69 -5.40
C ASN A 97 5.27 -4.25 -4.28
N THR A 98 5.21 -3.57 -3.14
CA THR A 98 4.43 -4.03 -1.99
C THR A 98 3.89 -2.88 -1.16
N LEU A 99 2.84 -3.18 -0.39
CA LEU A 99 2.18 -2.32 0.57
C LEU A 99 2.16 -3.02 1.93
N MET A 100 2.49 -2.30 2.97
CA MET A 100 2.29 -2.70 4.35
C MET A 100 1.61 -1.55 5.10
N ILE A 101 0.60 -1.86 5.89
CA ILE A 101 -0.02 -0.92 6.82
C ILE A 101 0.48 -1.25 8.22
N SER A 102 1.08 -0.27 8.88
CA SER A 102 1.58 -0.41 10.24
C SER A 102 0.45 -0.31 11.27
N ALA A 103 0.75 -0.69 12.51
CA ALA A 103 -0.22 -0.62 13.61
C ALA A 103 -0.71 0.81 13.91
N ASP A 104 0.07 1.84 13.54
CA ASP A 104 -0.30 3.26 13.64
C ASP A 104 -0.87 3.81 12.30
N GLU A 105 -1.43 2.93 11.47
CA GLU A 105 -2.12 3.24 10.19
C GLU A 105 -1.25 3.97 9.15
N LYS A 106 0.07 3.92 9.26
CA LYS A 106 0.95 4.41 8.20
C LYS A 106 1.14 3.36 7.11
N ALA A 107 1.14 3.82 5.88
CA ALA A 107 1.44 2.98 4.73
C ALA A 107 2.94 3.04 4.39
N TYR A 108 3.54 1.87 4.28
CA TYR A 108 4.88 1.67 3.77
C TYR A 108 4.79 1.02 2.40
N ILE A 109 5.28 1.71 1.38
CA ILE A 109 5.12 1.28 -0.01
C ILE A 109 6.48 1.17 -0.65
N SER A 110 6.88 -0.04 -1.03
CA SER A 110 8.13 -0.25 -1.71
C SER A 110 8.01 0.02 -3.21
N CYS A 111 9.12 0.43 -3.81
CA CYS A 111 9.22 0.68 -5.23
C CYS A 111 10.59 0.27 -5.77
N ILE A 112 10.80 0.46 -7.08
CA ILE A 112 12.08 0.11 -7.74
C ILE A 112 13.30 0.84 -7.19
N ARG A 113 13.09 1.95 -6.45
CA ARG A 113 14.16 2.68 -5.75
C ARG A 113 13.68 3.12 -4.38
N GLY A 114 14.03 2.34 -3.34
CA GLY A 114 13.65 2.67 -1.97
C GLY A 114 12.17 2.42 -1.65
N PHE A 115 11.59 3.31 -0.86
CA PHE A 115 10.20 3.17 -0.43
C PHE A 115 9.59 4.51 0.03
N TRP A 116 8.28 4.53 0.09
CA TRP A 116 7.47 5.62 0.63
C TRP A 116 6.96 5.29 2.02
N ILE A 117 6.91 6.30 2.89
CA ILE A 117 6.16 6.29 4.14
C ILE A 117 5.07 7.34 4.01
N ILE A 118 3.81 6.92 4.13
CA ILE A 118 2.65 7.79 3.97
C ILE A 118 1.80 7.69 5.23
N ASP A 119 1.46 8.84 5.77
CA ASP A 119 0.44 8.97 6.81
C ASP A 119 -0.86 9.42 6.14
N PRO A 120 -1.84 8.53 5.95
CA PRO A 120 -3.07 8.85 5.23
C PRO A 120 -3.93 9.89 5.96
N GLU A 121 -3.93 9.87 7.29
CA GLU A 121 -4.71 10.79 8.12
C GLU A 121 -4.17 12.22 8.03
N LYS A 122 -2.85 12.37 8.21
CA LYS A 122 -2.17 13.66 8.12
C LYS A 122 -1.90 14.12 6.70
N ARG A 123 -2.12 13.25 5.71
CA ARG A 123 -1.81 13.49 4.28
C ARG A 123 -0.35 13.85 4.03
N THR A 124 0.54 13.31 4.86
CA THR A 124 1.98 13.50 4.69
C THR A 124 2.58 12.30 3.97
N ARG A 125 3.60 12.56 3.15
CA ARG A 125 4.33 11.52 2.43
C ARG A 125 5.83 11.81 2.48
N HIS A 126 6.60 10.79 2.73
CA HIS A 126 8.03 10.85 2.77
C HIS A 126 8.63 9.76 1.88
N TYR A 127 9.48 10.15 0.94
CA TYR A 127 10.15 9.24 0.04
C TYR A 127 11.58 8.99 0.49
N MET A 128 11.96 7.74 0.60
CA MET A 128 13.30 7.30 0.98
C MET A 128 13.97 6.58 -0.20
N PRO A 129 14.72 7.32 -1.05
CA PRO A 129 15.36 6.75 -2.24
C PRO A 129 16.54 5.85 -1.90
N THR A 130 17.11 6.02 -0.73
CA THR A 130 18.28 5.26 -0.27
C THR A 130 18.16 4.92 1.20
N LEU A 131 18.80 3.85 1.59
CA LEU A 131 18.94 3.42 2.98
C LEU A 131 20.39 3.65 3.42
N ARG A 132 20.56 4.06 4.67
CA ARG A 132 21.89 4.17 5.27
C ARG A 132 22.08 3.06 6.29
N THR A 133 23.13 2.28 6.13
CA THR A 133 23.46 1.21 7.08
C THR A 133 24.12 1.79 8.35
N ARG A 134 24.16 1.01 9.44
CA ARG A 134 24.87 1.38 10.67
C ARG A 134 26.36 1.68 10.46
N LYS A 135 26.98 1.11 9.42
CA LYS A 135 28.38 1.38 9.04
C LYS A 135 28.55 2.61 8.16
N GLY A 136 27.47 3.37 7.91
CA GLY A 136 27.48 4.58 7.09
C GLY A 136 27.33 4.32 5.59
N ASN A 137 27.32 3.07 5.13
CA ASN A 137 27.16 2.77 3.71
C ASN A 137 25.77 3.16 3.23
N VAL A 138 25.71 3.82 2.09
CA VAL A 138 24.45 4.18 1.41
C VAL A 138 24.06 3.06 0.46
N LEU A 139 22.84 2.56 0.59
CA LEU A 139 22.27 1.53 -0.25
C LEU A 139 21.15 2.14 -1.10
N ALA A 140 21.34 2.16 -2.40
CA ALA A 140 20.27 2.35 -3.38
C ALA A 140 19.83 0.96 -3.84
N THR A 141 18.70 0.48 -3.41
CA THR A 141 18.24 -0.86 -3.74
C THR A 141 16.74 -0.90 -3.89
N GLU A 142 16.29 -1.81 -4.73
CA GLU A 142 14.87 -2.12 -4.87
C GLU A 142 14.40 -2.95 -3.67
N ILE A 143 13.34 -2.49 -3.04
CA ILE A 143 12.69 -3.18 -1.93
C ILE A 143 11.56 -4.03 -2.51
N SER A 144 11.65 -5.33 -2.33
CA SER A 144 10.65 -6.29 -2.82
C SER A 144 9.48 -6.47 -1.84
N THR A 145 9.76 -6.38 -0.53
CA THR A 145 8.75 -6.55 0.51
C THR A 145 9.11 -5.77 1.76
N ILE A 146 8.10 -5.39 2.52
CA ILE A 146 8.23 -4.71 3.81
C ILE A 146 7.35 -5.44 4.82
N PHE A 147 7.91 -5.70 6.01
CA PHE A 147 7.20 -6.30 7.13
C PHE A 147 7.54 -5.56 8.41
N GLN A 148 6.55 -5.28 9.25
CA GLN A 148 6.75 -4.74 10.59
C GLN A 148 6.49 -5.84 11.62
N ASP A 149 7.46 -6.09 12.49
CA ASP A 149 7.29 -7.05 13.56
C ASP A 149 6.53 -6.43 14.77
N ARG A 150 6.22 -7.28 15.75
CA ARG A 150 5.46 -6.89 16.94
C ARG A 150 6.19 -5.85 17.82
N GLN A 151 7.50 -5.69 17.64
CA GLN A 151 8.32 -4.71 18.35
C GLN A 151 8.42 -3.38 17.60
N GLY A 152 7.79 -3.28 16.42
CA GLY A 152 7.80 -2.10 15.57
C GLY A 152 9.02 -2.01 14.66
N ALA A 153 9.88 -3.03 14.62
CA ALA A 153 11.00 -3.05 13.70
C ALA A 153 10.54 -3.38 12.28
N LEU A 154 11.20 -2.78 11.30
CA LEU A 154 10.97 -3.02 9.88
C LEU A 154 11.97 -4.02 9.32
N TRP A 155 11.46 -4.99 8.60
CA TRP A 155 12.20 -5.96 7.83
C TRP A 155 11.97 -5.66 6.36
N LEU A 156 13.05 -5.37 5.63
CA LEU A 156 12.99 -4.96 4.24
C LEU A 156 13.68 -6.02 3.38
N GLY A 157 12.89 -6.78 2.64
CA GLY A 157 13.41 -7.70 1.63
C GLY A 157 13.85 -6.92 0.40
N THR A 158 14.96 -7.30 -0.20
CA THR A 158 15.49 -6.69 -1.41
C THR A 158 15.70 -7.74 -2.49
N PHE A 159 15.68 -7.34 -3.78
CA PHE A 159 15.90 -8.29 -4.86
C PHE A 159 17.35 -8.81 -4.93
N ASN A 160 18.33 -8.01 -4.50
CA ASN A 160 19.74 -8.33 -4.73
C ASN A 160 20.69 -8.05 -3.56
N ARG A 161 20.17 -7.62 -2.40
CA ARG A 161 20.95 -7.26 -1.21
C ARG A 161 20.54 -8.04 0.04
N GLY A 162 19.70 -9.08 -0.14
CA GLY A 162 19.17 -9.88 0.96
C GLY A 162 18.17 -9.14 1.83
N LEU A 163 18.22 -9.36 3.12
CA LEU A 163 17.29 -8.83 4.11
C LEU A 163 17.95 -7.70 4.92
N LEU A 164 17.27 -6.58 5.03
CA LEU A 164 17.69 -5.44 5.85
C LEU A 164 16.76 -5.31 7.06
N TYR A 165 17.34 -4.96 8.20
CA TYR A 165 16.63 -4.79 9.45
C TYR A 165 16.78 -3.37 9.96
N TYR A 166 15.67 -2.73 10.29
CA TYR A 166 15.62 -1.39 10.87
C TYR A 166 14.74 -1.39 12.11
N HIS A 167 15.29 -0.99 13.25
CA HIS A 167 14.52 -0.84 14.48
C HIS A 167 14.54 0.63 14.93
N PRO A 168 13.37 1.32 14.99
CA PRO A 168 13.31 2.75 15.31
C PRO A 168 13.96 3.11 16.65
N ALA A 169 13.83 2.25 17.67
CA ALA A 169 14.43 2.47 18.97
C ALA A 169 15.96 2.40 18.97
N LEU A 170 16.58 1.63 18.07
CA LEU A 170 18.04 1.55 17.96
C LEU A 170 18.64 2.83 17.37
N TYR A 171 17.86 3.59 16.64
CA TYR A 171 18.30 4.84 16.00
C TYR A 171 17.99 6.09 16.84
N LYS A 172 17.09 6.01 17.82
CA LYS A 172 16.82 7.11 18.76
C LYS A 172 18.00 7.43 19.68
N HIS A 173 18.95 6.52 19.81
CA HIS A 173 20.14 6.65 20.65
C HIS A 173 21.44 6.88 19.86
N ILE A 174 21.39 7.08 18.57
CA ILE A 174 22.51 7.59 17.83
C ILE A 174 22.55 9.09 18.12
N HIS A 175 23.29 9.49 19.15
CA HIS A 175 23.79 10.85 19.24
C HIS A 175 24.61 11.10 18.00
N ILE A 176 24.09 11.94 17.13
CA ILE A 176 24.89 12.54 16.06
C ILE A 176 25.73 13.57 16.79
N ASP A 177 26.94 13.17 17.16
CA ASP A 177 27.94 14.13 17.62
C ASP A 177 28.18 15.11 16.48
N LYS A 178 28.35 16.41 16.83
CA LYS A 178 28.68 17.48 15.87
C LYS A 178 29.94 17.22 15.04
N LYS A 179 30.64 16.12 15.30
CA LYS A 179 31.83 15.66 14.54
C LYS A 179 31.50 14.75 13.35
N ASP A 180 30.23 14.43 13.13
CA ASP A 180 29.78 13.57 12.01
C ASP A 180 29.25 14.38 10.83
N PHE A 181 29.48 15.70 10.80
CA PHE A 181 29.18 16.60 9.71
C PHE A 181 30.44 17.16 9.08
#